data_e5f0f951232d0a01a0a26a85a3077a80
#
_entry.id   e5f0f951232d0a01a0a26a85a3077a80
#
_cell.length_a   1.000
_cell.length_b   1.000
_cell.length_c   1.000
_cell.angle_alpha   90.00
_cell.angle_beta   90.00
_cell.angle_gamma   90.00
#
_symmetry.space_group_name_H-M   'P 1'
#
loop_
_entity.id
_entity.type
_entity.pdbx_description
1 polymer ?
#
loop_
_entity_poly.entity_id
_entity_poly.type
_entity_poly.pdbx_seq_one_letter_code
_entity_poly.pdbx_strand_id
1 'polypeptide(L)'
;MTSKIYLKGVRAYGYVGYLPEENVLGQWFEVDTTLWVDFEKSTHSDEIDDTVNYVSCIRKIENLIQTQKFKLIERLVGAIADSLLEDEKIAQVEVRVIKQPPIPNFLGSVAVEIVRSRTQVTSTNTSTKSESTPETISLPQSPITESQLPITNHKLPITNSTESKIISIHTDGACSKNPGPGGWGVVIHFSDGSTKELGGGIRETTNNQMELQGAIAALEFLSTHKQSTPVDLYTDSKYVLDGITKWIKGWKKNGWKTKDNKPVKNQEFWQQLDPLNSSNIRWHWVEGHSGDPDNERCDAIARSYTAKYM
;
A
#
# COMPACT_ATOMS: atom_id res chain seq x y z
N MET A 1 -20.83 28.48 0.19
CA MET A 1 -20.44 27.86 1.49
C MET A 1 -19.27 26.93 1.25
N THR A 2 -18.28 26.87 2.14
CA THR A 2 -17.15 25.95 1.97
C THR A 2 -17.48 24.62 2.64
N SER A 3 -17.86 23.64 1.85
CA SER A 3 -18.08 22.27 2.33
C SER A 3 -16.78 21.47 2.33
N LYS A 4 -16.73 20.38 3.08
CA LYS A 4 -15.50 19.57 3.23
C LYS A 4 -15.80 18.08 3.15
N ILE A 5 -14.92 17.35 2.47
CA ILE A 5 -14.82 15.89 2.56
C ILE A 5 -13.57 15.55 3.37
N TYR A 6 -13.70 14.66 4.34
CA TYR A 6 -12.58 14.14 5.13
C TYR A 6 -12.29 12.71 4.71
N LEU A 7 -11.07 12.46 4.23
CA LEU A 7 -10.55 11.11 4.03
C LEU A 7 -9.57 10.84 5.16
N LYS A 8 -9.84 9.86 5.99
CA LYS A 8 -9.05 9.54 7.17
C LYS A 8 -8.51 8.13 7.11
N GLY A 9 -7.24 7.97 7.46
CA GLY A 9 -6.61 6.67 7.57
C GLY A 9 -6.42 5.95 6.23
N VAL A 10 -6.21 6.66 5.12
CA VAL A 10 -5.85 6.01 3.84
C VAL A 10 -4.46 5.42 3.99
N ARG A 11 -4.32 4.10 3.87
CA ARG A 11 -3.06 3.39 4.11
C ARG A 11 -2.57 2.70 2.86
N ALA A 12 -1.28 2.89 2.58
CA ALA A 12 -0.60 2.18 1.52
C ALA A 12 0.86 1.90 1.90
N TYR A 13 1.41 0.83 1.34
CA TYR A 13 2.82 0.48 1.51
C TYR A 13 3.65 1.10 0.39
N GLY A 14 4.80 1.69 0.73
CA GLY A 14 5.63 2.37 -0.26
C GLY A 14 7.09 2.48 0.17
N TYR A 15 7.92 2.99 -0.75
CA TYR A 15 9.38 3.01 -0.64
C TYR A 15 9.93 4.44 -0.58
N VAL A 16 9.18 5.35 0.01
CA VAL A 16 9.54 6.76 0.16
C VAL A 16 10.32 6.97 1.44
N GLY A 17 11.53 7.51 1.34
CA GLY A 17 12.37 7.82 2.48
C GLY A 17 13.80 8.12 2.08
N TYR A 18 14.56 8.74 3.01
CA TYR A 18 15.95 9.11 2.79
C TYR A 18 16.92 7.98 3.16
N LEU A 19 16.57 7.15 4.14
CA LEU A 19 17.39 6.04 4.58
C LEU A 19 17.39 4.90 3.54
N PRO A 20 18.54 4.26 3.27
CA PRO A 20 18.60 3.10 2.36
C PRO A 20 17.60 2.00 2.72
N GLU A 21 17.40 1.75 4.00
CA GLU A 21 16.46 0.75 4.52
C GLU A 21 15.02 1.07 4.12
N GLU A 22 14.62 2.33 4.11
CA GLU A 22 13.28 2.76 3.68
C GLU A 22 13.05 2.50 2.19
N ASN A 23 14.11 2.60 1.36
CA ASN A 23 14.03 2.39 -0.08
C ASN A 23 14.08 0.90 -0.49
N VAL A 24 14.63 0.04 0.38
CA VAL A 24 14.77 -1.40 0.11
C VAL A 24 13.63 -2.18 0.77
N LEU A 25 13.37 -1.91 2.04
CA LEU A 25 12.35 -2.63 2.82
C LEU A 25 10.95 -2.00 2.67
N GLY A 26 10.86 -0.71 2.34
CA GLY A 26 9.60 0.02 2.33
C GLY A 26 9.01 0.20 3.73
N GLN A 27 7.85 0.86 3.80
CA GLN A 27 7.10 1.07 5.04
C GLN A 27 5.63 1.44 4.77
N TRP A 28 4.80 1.31 5.79
CA TRP A 28 3.43 1.80 5.73
C TRP A 28 3.39 3.32 5.87
N PHE A 29 2.57 3.92 5.02
CA PHE A 29 2.16 5.32 5.12
C PHE A 29 0.67 5.37 5.45
N GLU A 30 0.30 6.32 6.29
CA GLU A 30 -1.08 6.66 6.57
C GLU A 30 -1.31 8.11 6.14
N VAL A 31 -2.41 8.37 5.45
CA VAL A 31 -2.71 9.68 4.89
C VAL A 31 -4.09 10.13 5.33
N ASP A 32 -4.12 11.30 5.94
CA ASP A 32 -5.33 12.06 6.21
C ASP A 32 -5.43 13.21 5.21
N THR A 33 -6.60 13.42 4.62
CA THR A 33 -6.86 14.58 3.78
C THR A 33 -8.18 15.25 4.11
N THR A 34 -8.19 16.57 3.95
CA THR A 34 -9.40 17.37 3.94
C THR A 34 -9.50 18.04 2.56
N LEU A 35 -10.61 17.82 1.86
CA LEU A 35 -10.91 18.41 0.56
C LEU A 35 -11.96 19.49 0.73
N TRP A 36 -11.70 20.70 0.27
CA TRP A 36 -12.68 21.78 0.20
C TRP A 36 -13.37 21.74 -1.15
N VAL A 37 -14.68 21.48 -1.13
CA VAL A 37 -15.52 21.28 -2.30
C VAL A 37 -16.83 22.05 -2.14
N ASP A 38 -17.53 22.30 -3.25
CA ASP A 38 -18.87 22.85 -3.21
C ASP A 38 -19.89 21.73 -3.38
N PHE A 39 -20.79 21.61 -2.39
CA PHE A 39 -21.85 20.59 -2.38
C PHE A 39 -23.22 21.10 -2.83
N GLU A 40 -23.35 22.38 -3.16
CA GLU A 40 -24.66 22.97 -3.39
C GLU A 40 -25.45 22.20 -4.44
N LYS A 41 -24.81 21.81 -5.53
CA LYS A 41 -25.46 21.04 -6.59
C LYS A 41 -25.81 19.62 -6.15
N SER A 42 -24.86 18.88 -5.60
CA SER A 42 -25.04 17.46 -5.25
C SER A 42 -26.03 17.23 -4.12
N THR A 43 -26.24 18.20 -3.23
CA THR A 43 -27.27 18.10 -2.17
C THR A 43 -28.71 18.09 -2.72
N HIS A 44 -28.90 18.47 -4.00
CA HIS A 44 -30.22 18.51 -4.63
C HIS A 44 -30.35 17.46 -5.77
N SER A 45 -29.25 17.21 -6.50
CA SER A 45 -29.27 16.31 -7.68
C SER A 45 -29.12 14.83 -7.31
N ASP A 46 -28.43 14.53 -6.20
CA ASP A 46 -27.99 13.17 -5.81
C ASP A 46 -27.13 12.48 -6.91
N GLU A 47 -26.46 13.28 -7.75
CA GLU A 47 -25.65 12.78 -8.85
C GLU A 47 -24.14 12.87 -8.51
N ILE A 48 -23.39 11.79 -8.79
CA ILE A 48 -21.96 11.71 -8.53
C ILE A 48 -21.16 12.73 -9.34
N ASP A 49 -21.66 13.10 -10.51
CA ASP A 49 -21.02 14.09 -11.38
C ASP A 49 -21.10 15.52 -10.83
N ASP A 50 -21.94 15.78 -9.87
CA ASP A 50 -22.07 17.07 -9.21
C ASP A 50 -21.21 17.19 -7.92
N THR A 51 -20.44 16.15 -7.58
CA THR A 51 -19.52 16.16 -6.42
C THR A 51 -18.15 15.56 -6.78
N VAL A 52 -17.24 15.50 -5.80
CA VAL A 52 -15.94 14.83 -5.92
C VAL A 52 -16.11 13.34 -5.67
N ASN A 53 -15.65 12.52 -6.61
CA ASN A 53 -15.55 11.09 -6.38
C ASN A 53 -14.36 10.76 -5.46
N TYR A 54 -14.61 10.69 -4.17
CA TYR A 54 -13.58 10.42 -3.17
C TYR A 54 -12.89 9.05 -3.33
N VAL A 55 -13.51 8.08 -4.00
CA VAL A 55 -12.89 6.78 -4.30
C VAL A 55 -11.71 6.98 -5.27
N SER A 56 -11.86 7.87 -6.25
CA SER A 56 -10.75 8.21 -7.15
C SER A 56 -9.62 8.93 -6.41
N CYS A 57 -9.94 9.79 -5.44
CA CYS A 57 -8.95 10.46 -4.59
C CYS A 57 -8.14 9.45 -3.75
N ILE A 58 -8.81 8.47 -3.13
CA ILE A 58 -8.16 7.41 -2.37
C ILE A 58 -7.19 6.63 -3.26
N ARG A 59 -7.64 6.20 -4.44
CA ARG A 59 -6.79 5.47 -5.40
C ARG A 59 -5.58 6.27 -5.87
N LYS A 60 -5.73 7.58 -6.09
CA LYS A 60 -4.61 8.48 -6.44
C LYS A 60 -3.56 8.52 -5.32
N ILE A 61 -4.01 8.62 -4.06
CA ILE A 61 -3.13 8.62 -2.89
C ILE A 61 -2.37 7.29 -2.79
N GLU A 62 -3.08 6.17 -2.83
CA GLU A 62 -2.50 4.83 -2.76
C GLU A 62 -1.47 4.61 -3.87
N ASN A 63 -1.83 4.94 -5.11
CA ASN A 63 -0.95 4.79 -6.27
C ASN A 63 0.34 5.62 -6.12
N LEU A 64 0.26 6.87 -5.67
CA LEU A 64 1.44 7.71 -5.45
C LEU A 64 2.38 7.10 -4.40
N ILE A 65 1.84 6.60 -3.30
CA ILE A 65 2.65 5.96 -2.26
C ILE A 65 3.34 4.70 -2.80
N GLN A 66 2.62 3.87 -3.54
CA GLN A 66 3.10 2.57 -4.03
C GLN A 66 4.11 2.70 -5.16
N THR A 67 3.95 3.69 -6.04
CA THR A 67 4.75 3.79 -7.28
C THR A 67 5.90 4.78 -7.20
N GLN A 68 5.81 5.81 -6.35
CA GLN A 68 6.82 6.85 -6.29
C GLN A 68 7.96 6.49 -5.33
N LYS A 69 9.19 6.82 -5.75
CA LYS A 69 10.42 6.61 -4.94
C LYS A 69 11.04 7.94 -4.53
N PHE A 70 10.26 8.76 -3.83
CA PHE A 70 10.77 10.03 -3.31
C PHE A 70 11.72 9.81 -2.14
N LYS A 71 12.74 10.66 -2.03
CA LYS A 71 13.64 10.63 -0.87
C LYS A 71 13.05 11.31 0.37
N LEU A 72 12.11 12.23 0.17
CA LEU A 72 11.54 13.04 1.25
C LEU A 72 10.03 12.85 1.34
N ILE A 73 9.52 12.74 2.55
CA ILE A 73 8.09 12.68 2.84
C ILE A 73 7.39 13.99 2.43
N GLU A 74 8.10 15.12 2.51
CA GLU A 74 7.64 16.44 2.04
C GLU A 74 7.35 16.44 0.54
N ARG A 75 8.13 15.69 -0.24
CA ARG A 75 7.87 15.56 -1.68
C ARG A 75 6.65 14.70 -1.95
N LEU A 76 6.44 13.65 -1.15
CA LEU A 76 5.26 12.80 -1.25
C LEU A 76 3.98 13.60 -0.92
N VAL A 77 3.97 14.32 0.21
CA VAL A 77 2.79 15.13 0.60
C VAL A 77 2.47 16.19 -0.44
N GLY A 78 3.50 16.81 -1.03
CA GLY A 78 3.33 17.76 -2.15
C GLY A 78 2.72 17.12 -3.39
N ALA A 79 3.22 15.95 -3.80
CA ALA A 79 2.70 15.23 -4.96
C ALA A 79 1.25 14.77 -4.78
N ILE A 80 0.88 14.34 -3.57
CA ILE A 80 -0.51 13.98 -3.24
C ILE A 80 -1.41 15.21 -3.37
N ALA A 81 -1.01 16.34 -2.80
CA ALA A 81 -1.80 17.58 -2.88
C ALA A 81 -1.98 18.07 -4.34
N ASP A 82 -0.91 18.02 -5.14
CA ASP A 82 -0.97 18.39 -6.55
C ASP A 82 -1.92 17.49 -7.35
N SER A 83 -1.83 16.17 -7.14
CA SER A 83 -2.68 15.20 -7.84
C SER A 83 -4.16 15.30 -7.45
N LEU A 84 -4.47 15.63 -6.20
CA LEU A 84 -5.84 15.86 -5.77
C LEU A 84 -6.43 17.15 -6.36
N LEU A 85 -5.61 18.21 -6.48
CA LEU A 85 -6.02 19.49 -7.06
C LEU A 85 -6.19 19.46 -8.60
N GLU A 86 -5.83 18.36 -9.28
CA GLU A 86 -6.19 18.14 -10.69
C GLU A 86 -7.71 18.08 -10.88
N ASP A 87 -8.47 17.60 -9.90
CA ASP A 87 -9.94 17.63 -9.94
C ASP A 87 -10.44 19.06 -9.74
N GLU A 88 -11.10 19.61 -10.76
CA GLU A 88 -11.56 21.01 -10.76
C GLU A 88 -12.58 21.34 -9.67
N LYS A 89 -13.25 20.36 -9.15
CA LYS A 89 -14.23 20.49 -8.05
C LYS A 89 -13.56 20.72 -6.68
N ILE A 90 -12.25 20.48 -6.57
CA ILE A 90 -11.49 20.67 -5.35
C ILE A 90 -10.84 22.06 -5.37
N ALA A 91 -11.27 22.94 -4.50
CA ALA A 91 -10.73 24.30 -4.39
C ALA A 91 -9.45 24.36 -3.55
N GLN A 92 -9.36 23.53 -2.52
CA GLN A 92 -8.23 23.47 -1.60
C GLN A 92 -8.12 22.06 -1.01
N VAL A 93 -6.90 21.66 -0.68
CA VAL A 93 -6.61 20.41 0.04
C VAL A 93 -5.71 20.68 1.24
N GLU A 94 -5.96 19.95 2.31
CA GLU A 94 -5.03 19.74 3.42
C GLU A 94 -4.64 18.26 3.37
N VAL A 95 -3.34 17.98 3.33
CA VAL A 95 -2.81 16.63 3.25
C VAL A 95 -1.81 16.42 4.37
N ARG A 96 -2.03 15.41 5.17
CA ARG A 96 -1.13 14.96 6.24
C ARG A 96 -0.67 13.54 5.94
N VAL A 97 0.62 13.33 5.81
CA VAL A 97 1.25 12.02 5.60
C VAL A 97 1.99 11.62 6.87
N ILE A 98 1.73 10.42 7.35
CA ILE A 98 2.29 9.85 8.57
C ILE A 98 3.09 8.60 8.20
N LYS A 99 4.28 8.43 8.77
CA LYS A 99 5.09 7.22 8.68
C LYS A 99 5.76 6.88 10.01
N GLN A 100 6.14 5.62 10.17
CA GLN A 100 6.97 5.16 11.31
C GLN A 100 8.37 4.85 10.77
N PRO A 101 9.33 5.80 10.88
CA PRO A 101 10.67 5.59 10.33
C PRO A 101 11.43 4.52 11.13
N PRO A 102 12.31 3.73 10.48
CA PRO A 102 13.10 2.68 11.13
C PRO A 102 14.30 3.28 11.89
N ILE A 103 14.03 4.15 12.85
CA ILE A 103 15.06 4.80 13.69
C ILE A 103 15.17 4.02 15.01
N PRO A 104 16.36 3.51 15.37
CA PRO A 104 16.54 2.81 16.64
C PRO A 104 16.06 3.63 17.85
N ASN A 105 15.29 2.99 18.73
CA ASN A 105 14.71 3.60 19.93
C ASN A 105 13.64 4.69 19.69
N PHE A 106 13.20 4.93 18.46
CA PHE A 106 12.07 5.79 18.16
C PHE A 106 10.83 4.97 17.87
N LEU A 107 9.90 4.93 18.81
CA LEU A 107 8.63 4.19 18.71
C LEU A 107 7.47 5.07 18.21
N GLY A 108 7.74 6.33 17.91
CA GLY A 108 6.76 7.29 17.44
C GLY A 108 6.55 7.27 15.93
N SER A 109 5.79 8.23 15.46
CA SER A 109 5.59 8.51 14.04
C SER A 109 6.10 9.90 13.68
N VAL A 110 6.45 10.08 12.42
CA VAL A 110 6.72 11.40 11.82
C VAL A 110 5.53 11.73 10.92
N ALA A 111 5.00 12.94 11.07
CA ALA A 111 3.94 13.45 10.23
C ALA A 111 4.39 14.74 9.54
N VAL A 112 4.06 14.87 8.27
CA VAL A 112 4.21 16.11 7.49
C VAL A 112 2.87 16.51 6.95
N GLU A 113 2.52 17.79 7.10
CA GLU A 113 1.23 18.33 6.69
C GLU A 113 1.42 19.56 5.84
N ILE A 114 0.63 19.71 4.79
CA ILE A 114 0.56 20.93 3.99
C ILE A 114 -0.90 21.26 3.67
N VAL A 115 -1.14 22.56 3.49
CA VAL A 115 -2.38 23.09 2.90
C VAL A 115 -2.03 23.71 1.56
N ARG A 116 -2.77 23.35 0.52
CA ARG A 116 -2.56 23.89 -0.84
C ARG A 116 -3.91 24.24 -1.48
N SER A 117 -3.99 25.43 -2.05
CA SER A 117 -5.17 25.91 -2.77
C SER A 117 -4.87 25.94 -4.26
N ARG A 118 -5.91 25.77 -5.08
CA ARG A 118 -5.83 26.03 -6.51
C ARG A 118 -5.57 27.52 -6.72
N THR A 119 -4.48 27.86 -7.41
CA THR A 119 -4.21 29.23 -7.83
C THR A 119 -5.22 29.60 -8.90
N GLN A 120 -6.14 30.51 -8.59
CA GLN A 120 -6.97 31.12 -9.63
C GLN A 120 -6.07 31.99 -10.48
N VAL A 121 -5.86 31.58 -11.73
CA VAL A 121 -5.28 32.47 -12.75
C VAL A 121 -6.36 33.50 -13.09
N THR A 122 -6.42 34.56 -12.32
CA THR A 122 -7.22 35.72 -12.64
C THR A 122 -6.50 36.39 -13.83
N SER A 123 -7.09 36.24 -15.02
CA SER A 123 -6.71 37.02 -16.21
C SER A 123 -7.12 38.47 -15.97
N THR A 124 -6.28 39.24 -15.36
CA THR A 124 -6.36 40.70 -15.38
C THR A 124 -5.33 41.23 -16.37
N ASN A 125 -5.79 41.46 -17.60
CA ASN A 125 -5.14 42.39 -18.50
C ASN A 125 -5.18 43.78 -17.87
N THR A 126 -4.06 44.27 -17.40
CA THR A 126 -3.87 45.71 -17.22
C THR A 126 -2.45 46.04 -17.61
N SER A 127 -2.36 46.65 -18.75
CA SER A 127 -1.16 47.29 -19.28
C SER A 127 -0.78 48.48 -18.39
N THR A 128 0.44 48.46 -17.87
CA THR A 128 1.12 49.73 -17.58
C THR A 128 2.63 49.55 -17.82
N LYS A 129 3.12 50.31 -18.79
CA LYS A 129 4.54 50.52 -19.09
C LYS A 129 5.23 51.21 -17.90
N SER A 130 6.43 50.78 -17.61
CA SER A 130 7.52 51.68 -17.25
C SER A 130 8.86 50.98 -17.55
N GLU A 131 9.64 51.74 -18.33
CA GLU A 131 10.98 51.43 -18.81
C GLU A 131 12.00 51.42 -17.69
N SER A 132 12.97 50.54 -17.79
CA SER A 132 14.39 50.84 -17.60
C SER A 132 15.25 49.66 -18.08
N THR A 133 16.03 49.90 -19.09
CA THR A 133 17.06 49.09 -19.76
C THR A 133 18.42 49.33 -19.09
N PRO A 134 19.51 48.71 -19.56
CA PRO A 134 19.93 47.29 -19.38
C PRO A 134 21.37 47.18 -18.83
N GLU A 135 21.80 45.99 -18.48
CA GLU A 135 23.24 45.68 -18.60
C GLU A 135 23.45 44.28 -19.18
N THR A 136 24.18 44.29 -20.26
CA THR A 136 24.58 43.19 -21.12
C THR A 136 25.81 42.51 -20.55
N ILE A 137 25.74 41.18 -20.32
CA ILE A 137 26.93 40.32 -20.26
C ILE A 137 26.75 39.18 -21.26
N SER A 138 27.56 39.28 -22.33
CA SER A 138 27.71 38.31 -23.38
C SER A 138 28.54 37.10 -22.96
N LEU A 139 28.08 35.91 -23.30
CA LEU A 139 28.88 34.65 -23.29
C LEU A 139 28.69 33.93 -24.64
N PRO A 140 29.70 33.21 -25.11
CA PRO A 140 29.85 32.88 -26.52
C PRO A 140 29.04 31.66 -26.94
N GLN A 141 28.51 31.76 -28.14
CA GLN A 141 27.86 30.69 -28.90
C GLN A 141 28.93 29.77 -29.51
N SER A 142 28.67 28.46 -29.46
CA SER A 142 29.19 27.53 -30.45
C SER A 142 28.06 26.59 -30.89
N PRO A 143 27.96 26.27 -32.17
CA PRO A 143 26.78 25.68 -32.79
C PRO A 143 26.80 24.16 -32.68
N ILE A 144 25.66 23.57 -32.33
CA ILE A 144 25.43 22.12 -32.53
C ILE A 144 24.35 21.95 -33.57
N THR A 145 24.73 21.30 -34.63
CA THR A 145 24.01 20.99 -35.85
C THR A 145 22.74 20.18 -35.57
N GLU A 146 21.67 20.67 -36.13
CA GLU A 146 20.37 20.05 -36.19
C GLU A 146 20.40 18.83 -37.14
N SER A 147 20.25 17.64 -36.59
CA SER A 147 20.08 16.41 -37.37
C SER A 147 18.62 15.99 -37.26
N GLN A 148 17.88 16.30 -38.33
CA GLN A 148 16.49 15.90 -38.51
C GLN A 148 16.41 14.39 -38.64
N LEU A 149 15.67 13.74 -37.74
CA LEU A 149 15.17 12.39 -37.93
C LEU A 149 13.64 12.45 -38.08
N PRO A 150 13.06 11.65 -39.00
CA PRO A 150 11.64 11.74 -39.32
C PRO A 150 10.77 11.18 -38.20
N ILE A 151 9.72 11.93 -37.87
CA ILE A 151 8.66 11.49 -36.94
C ILE A 151 7.82 10.45 -37.68
N THR A 152 8.12 9.19 -37.48
CA THR A 152 7.19 8.09 -37.80
C THR A 152 6.19 7.92 -36.65
N ASN A 153 4.95 8.28 -36.91
CA ASN A 153 3.81 7.97 -36.09
C ASN A 153 3.59 6.46 -36.02
N HIS A 154 4.32 5.78 -35.16
CA HIS A 154 3.94 4.44 -34.72
C HIS A 154 2.87 4.58 -33.63
N LYS A 155 1.62 4.40 -34.06
CA LYS A 155 0.50 4.09 -33.18
C LYS A 155 0.85 2.79 -32.47
N LEU A 156 1.39 2.90 -31.23
CA LEU A 156 1.59 1.75 -30.38
C LEU A 156 0.22 1.08 -30.16
N PRO A 157 0.12 -0.24 -30.32
CA PRO A 157 -1.11 -0.93 -30.00
C PRO A 157 -1.41 -0.69 -28.52
N ILE A 158 -2.67 -0.32 -28.23
CA ILE A 158 -3.22 -0.32 -26.88
C ILE A 158 -3.16 -1.78 -26.43
N THR A 159 -2.08 -2.16 -25.78
CA THR A 159 -2.05 -3.40 -25.04
C THR A 159 -2.99 -3.19 -23.85
N ASN A 160 -4.13 -3.86 -23.89
CA ASN A 160 -4.92 -4.10 -22.68
C ASN A 160 -3.91 -4.54 -21.61
N SER A 161 -3.77 -3.75 -20.55
CA SER A 161 -3.02 -4.14 -19.36
C SER A 161 -3.76 -5.34 -18.77
N THR A 162 -3.35 -6.53 -19.14
CA THR A 162 -3.71 -7.74 -18.41
C THR A 162 -3.11 -7.54 -17.02
N GLU A 163 -3.96 -7.27 -16.03
CA GLU A 163 -3.56 -7.25 -14.62
C GLU A 163 -2.80 -8.54 -14.37
N SER A 164 -1.54 -8.44 -13.91
CA SER A 164 -0.72 -9.61 -13.64
C SER A 164 -1.37 -10.42 -12.53
N LYS A 165 -1.54 -11.74 -12.78
CA LYS A 165 -2.25 -12.62 -11.86
C LYS A 165 -1.30 -13.15 -10.81
N ILE A 166 -1.79 -13.31 -9.58
CA ILE A 166 -1.07 -13.99 -8.53
C ILE A 166 -1.07 -15.50 -8.85
N ILE A 167 0.12 -16.11 -8.87
CA ILE A 167 0.31 -17.54 -9.15
C ILE A 167 0.61 -18.34 -7.90
N SER A 168 1.43 -17.82 -7.01
CA SER A 168 1.74 -18.44 -5.72
C SER A 168 1.96 -17.42 -4.60
N ILE A 169 1.72 -17.86 -3.38
CA ILE A 169 1.95 -17.10 -2.15
C ILE A 169 2.64 -18.01 -1.14
N HIS A 170 3.67 -17.51 -0.48
CA HIS A 170 4.37 -18.21 0.61
C HIS A 170 4.20 -17.39 1.89
N THR A 171 3.99 -18.05 3.04
CA THR A 171 3.81 -17.38 4.34
C THR A 171 4.58 -18.11 5.43
N ASP A 172 5.14 -17.32 6.37
CA ASP A 172 5.79 -17.83 7.56
C ASP A 172 5.62 -16.86 8.74
N GLY A 173 5.73 -17.37 9.97
CA GLY A 173 5.66 -16.62 11.21
C GLY A 173 6.78 -16.98 12.17
N ALA A 174 7.36 -15.98 12.83
CA ALA A 174 8.43 -16.17 13.80
C ALA A 174 8.09 -15.50 15.14
N CYS A 175 8.55 -16.11 16.24
CA CYS A 175 8.44 -15.52 17.57
C CYS A 175 9.70 -15.82 18.38
N SER A 176 10.34 -14.78 18.96
CA SER A 176 11.62 -14.96 19.68
C SER A 176 11.46 -15.64 21.03
N LYS A 177 10.31 -15.47 21.65
CA LYS A 177 9.82 -16.16 22.86
C LYS A 177 8.35 -16.47 22.65
N ASN A 178 7.82 -17.47 23.34
CA ASN A 178 6.44 -17.90 23.10
C ASN A 178 5.63 -17.94 24.42
N PRO A 179 4.99 -16.82 24.83
CA PRO A 179 4.81 -15.54 24.13
C PRO A 179 6.04 -14.61 24.18
N GLY A 180 6.08 -13.65 23.22
CA GLY A 180 7.10 -12.60 23.12
C GLY A 180 7.02 -11.83 21.81
N PRO A 181 8.07 -11.05 21.45
CA PRO A 181 8.13 -10.39 20.17
C PRO A 181 8.04 -11.36 19.02
N GLY A 182 7.19 -11.07 18.05
CA GLY A 182 7.02 -11.89 16.85
C GLY A 182 6.77 -11.09 15.60
N GLY A 183 6.98 -11.74 14.46
CA GLY A 183 6.78 -11.17 13.14
C GLY A 183 6.26 -12.22 12.17
N TRP A 184 5.75 -11.77 11.05
CA TRP A 184 5.28 -12.59 9.95
C TRP A 184 5.83 -12.07 8.62
N GLY A 185 5.98 -12.95 7.65
CA GLY A 185 6.42 -12.64 6.30
C GLY A 185 5.59 -13.33 5.25
N VAL A 186 5.43 -12.68 4.09
CA VAL A 186 4.71 -13.18 2.92
C VAL A 186 5.49 -12.85 1.67
N VAL A 187 5.63 -13.81 0.75
CA VAL A 187 6.18 -13.63 -0.59
C VAL A 187 5.10 -14.01 -1.60
N ILE A 188 4.86 -13.15 -2.57
CA ILE A 188 3.80 -13.28 -3.58
C ILE A 188 4.44 -13.23 -4.96
N HIS A 189 4.16 -14.23 -5.80
CA HIS A 189 4.62 -14.29 -7.18
C HIS A 189 3.49 -14.00 -8.16
N PHE A 190 3.80 -13.19 -9.17
CA PHE A 190 2.88 -12.83 -10.23
C PHE A 190 3.22 -13.49 -11.55
N SER A 191 2.24 -13.59 -12.44
CA SER A 191 2.36 -14.23 -13.75
C SER A 191 3.30 -13.50 -14.73
N ASP A 192 3.67 -12.26 -14.44
CA ASP A 192 4.66 -11.49 -15.19
C ASP A 192 6.10 -11.67 -14.67
N GLY A 193 6.29 -12.56 -13.69
CA GLY A 193 7.58 -12.83 -13.05
C GLY A 193 7.95 -11.84 -11.94
N SER A 194 7.12 -10.85 -11.67
CA SER A 194 7.34 -9.95 -10.53
C SER A 194 7.01 -10.62 -9.21
N THR A 195 7.59 -10.11 -8.12
CA THR A 195 7.34 -10.57 -6.76
C THR A 195 6.97 -9.41 -5.86
N LYS A 196 6.15 -9.69 -4.84
CA LYS A 196 5.82 -8.74 -3.79
C LYS A 196 5.99 -9.38 -2.42
N GLU A 197 6.57 -8.62 -1.49
CA GLU A 197 6.77 -9.06 -0.12
C GLU A 197 5.90 -8.24 0.82
N LEU A 198 5.33 -8.90 1.82
CA LEU A 198 4.61 -8.27 2.94
C LEU A 198 5.23 -8.75 4.24
N GLY A 199 5.11 -7.95 5.28
CA GLY A 199 5.56 -8.35 6.60
C GLY A 199 5.05 -7.42 7.68
N GLY A 200 5.05 -7.91 8.91
CA GLY A 200 4.64 -7.15 10.08
C GLY A 200 5.08 -7.84 11.36
N GLY A 201 4.90 -7.17 12.49
CA GLY A 201 5.28 -7.74 13.78
C GLY A 201 4.49 -7.17 14.94
N ILE A 202 4.50 -7.89 16.06
CA ILE A 202 3.79 -7.55 17.29
C ILE A 202 4.75 -7.77 18.46
N ARG A 203 4.72 -6.88 19.46
CA ARG A 203 5.61 -6.91 20.62
C ARG A 203 5.39 -8.12 21.53
N GLU A 204 4.16 -8.55 21.65
CA GLU A 204 3.78 -9.70 22.49
C GLU A 204 2.76 -10.57 21.74
N THR A 205 3.22 -11.75 21.35
CA THR A 205 2.44 -12.68 20.53
C THR A 205 2.99 -14.11 20.71
N THR A 206 2.44 -15.04 19.95
CA THR A 206 2.92 -16.43 19.89
C THR A 206 3.26 -16.82 18.45
N ASN A 207 4.10 -17.84 18.27
CA ASN A 207 4.44 -18.33 16.93
C ASN A 207 3.18 -18.62 16.10
N ASN A 208 2.24 -19.39 16.65
CA ASN A 208 0.99 -19.72 15.95
C ASN A 208 0.14 -18.51 15.56
N GLN A 209 0.19 -17.41 16.34
CA GLN A 209 -0.50 -16.17 15.99
C GLN A 209 0.20 -15.47 14.81
N MET A 210 1.52 -15.50 14.76
CA MET A 210 2.27 -14.92 13.64
C MET A 210 2.08 -15.70 12.35
N GLU A 211 2.05 -17.02 12.42
CA GLU A 211 1.70 -17.90 11.30
C GLU A 211 0.31 -17.58 10.73
N LEU A 212 -0.69 -17.47 11.63
CA LEU A 212 -2.05 -17.08 11.24
C LEU A 212 -2.10 -15.69 10.65
N GLN A 213 -1.35 -14.73 11.22
CA GLN A 213 -1.31 -13.36 10.74
C GLN A 213 -0.69 -13.25 9.34
N GLY A 214 0.36 -14.02 9.06
CA GLY A 214 0.94 -14.13 7.72
C GLY A 214 -0.09 -14.64 6.71
N ALA A 215 -0.80 -15.71 7.05
CA ALA A 215 -1.86 -16.26 6.20
C ALA A 215 -3.03 -15.29 5.98
N ILE A 216 -3.45 -14.56 7.02
CA ILE A 216 -4.49 -13.52 6.91
C ILE A 216 -4.03 -12.42 5.96
N ALA A 217 -2.84 -11.86 6.17
CA ALA A 217 -2.28 -10.79 5.34
C ALA A 217 -2.15 -11.22 3.86
N ALA A 218 -1.76 -12.47 3.62
CA ALA A 218 -1.70 -13.06 2.29
C ALA A 218 -3.06 -13.09 1.59
N LEU A 219 -4.10 -13.55 2.29
CA LEU A 219 -5.44 -13.65 1.73
C LEU A 219 -6.17 -12.30 1.64
N GLU A 220 -5.93 -11.38 2.55
CA GLU A 220 -6.38 -10.00 2.45
C GLU A 220 -5.81 -9.36 1.18
N PHE A 221 -4.51 -9.51 0.93
CA PHE A 221 -3.89 -9.02 -0.29
C PHE A 221 -4.49 -9.68 -1.54
N LEU A 222 -4.67 -11.02 -1.54
CA LEU A 222 -5.31 -11.73 -2.64
C LEU A 222 -6.72 -11.22 -2.90
N SER A 223 -7.49 -10.88 -1.88
CA SER A 223 -8.87 -10.38 -1.99
C SER A 223 -8.98 -9.05 -2.75
N THR A 224 -7.90 -8.26 -2.76
CA THR A 224 -7.83 -7.00 -3.54
C THR A 224 -7.66 -7.25 -5.04
N HIS A 225 -7.25 -8.47 -5.44
CA HIS A 225 -7.05 -8.88 -6.82
C HIS A 225 -8.25 -9.71 -7.30
N LYS A 226 -9.04 -9.16 -8.21
CA LYS A 226 -10.23 -9.84 -8.75
C LYS A 226 -9.84 -10.94 -9.74
N GLN A 227 -9.25 -12.05 -9.24
CA GLN A 227 -8.92 -13.18 -10.09
C GLN A 227 -9.70 -14.43 -9.68
N SER A 228 -10.15 -15.18 -10.70
CA SER A 228 -10.81 -16.48 -10.53
C SER A 228 -9.87 -17.67 -10.73
N THR A 229 -8.64 -17.42 -11.19
CA THR A 229 -7.63 -18.47 -11.36
C THR A 229 -7.18 -19.01 -10.02
N PRO A 230 -6.91 -20.31 -9.89
CA PRO A 230 -6.39 -20.89 -8.65
C PRO A 230 -5.06 -20.25 -8.25
N VAL A 231 -4.85 -20.11 -6.95
CA VAL A 231 -3.62 -19.62 -6.33
C VAL A 231 -3.08 -20.68 -5.41
N ASP A 232 -1.81 -21.02 -5.55
CA ASP A 232 -1.10 -21.93 -4.64
C ASP A 232 -0.58 -21.16 -3.44
N LEU A 233 -1.00 -21.53 -2.22
CA LEU A 233 -0.54 -20.93 -0.98
C LEU A 233 0.25 -21.95 -0.16
N TYR A 234 1.50 -21.62 0.11
CA TYR A 234 2.48 -22.44 0.80
C TYR A 234 2.73 -21.94 2.23
N THR A 235 2.79 -22.86 3.17
CA THR A 235 3.15 -22.59 4.58
C THR A 235 3.84 -23.80 5.17
N ASP A 236 4.81 -23.61 6.05
CA ASP A 236 5.41 -24.68 6.84
C ASP A 236 4.66 -24.93 8.16
N SER A 237 3.67 -24.10 8.48
CA SER A 237 2.81 -24.24 9.64
C SER A 237 1.75 -25.33 9.44
N LYS A 238 1.99 -26.52 9.97
CA LYS A 238 0.95 -27.57 10.05
C LYS A 238 -0.27 -27.11 10.84
N TYR A 239 -0.08 -26.21 11.81
CA TYR A 239 -1.18 -25.66 12.59
C TYR A 239 -2.14 -24.85 11.72
N VAL A 240 -1.62 -23.98 10.85
CA VAL A 240 -2.42 -23.19 9.90
C VAL A 240 -3.07 -24.11 8.89
N LEU A 241 -2.28 -24.96 8.21
CA LEU A 241 -2.77 -25.85 7.17
C LEU A 241 -3.91 -26.76 7.67
N ASP A 242 -3.67 -27.48 8.79
CA ASP A 242 -4.67 -28.40 9.33
C ASP A 242 -5.90 -27.65 9.88
N GLY A 243 -5.69 -26.47 10.47
CA GLY A 243 -6.75 -25.62 10.96
C GLY A 243 -7.72 -25.24 9.87
N ILE A 244 -7.23 -24.66 8.77
CA ILE A 244 -8.07 -24.13 7.68
C ILE A 244 -8.66 -25.25 6.81
N THR A 245 -7.92 -26.36 6.60
CA THR A 245 -8.38 -27.43 5.70
C THR A 245 -9.21 -28.51 6.40
N LYS A 246 -8.92 -28.79 7.69
CA LYS A 246 -9.51 -29.93 8.40
C LYS A 246 -10.40 -29.53 9.58
N TRP A 247 -9.96 -28.58 10.43
CA TRP A 247 -10.60 -28.37 11.74
C TRP A 247 -11.69 -27.31 11.73
N ILE A 248 -11.54 -26.25 10.94
CA ILE A 248 -12.38 -25.06 10.98
C ILE A 248 -13.87 -25.36 10.73
N LYS A 249 -14.17 -26.31 9.83
CA LYS A 249 -15.56 -26.76 9.56
C LYS A 249 -16.22 -27.34 10.81
N GLY A 250 -15.45 -28.13 11.59
CA GLY A 250 -15.91 -28.70 12.84
C GLY A 250 -16.09 -27.63 13.92
N TRP A 251 -15.16 -26.71 14.05
CA TRP A 251 -15.25 -25.61 15.02
C TRP A 251 -16.43 -24.70 14.76
N LYS A 252 -16.69 -24.33 13.51
CA LYS A 252 -17.89 -23.55 13.13
C LYS A 252 -19.18 -24.27 13.51
N LYS A 253 -19.28 -25.56 13.21
CA LYS A 253 -20.44 -26.37 13.54
C LYS A 253 -20.68 -26.48 15.05
N ASN A 254 -19.60 -26.50 15.84
CA ASN A 254 -19.63 -26.65 17.30
C ASN A 254 -19.60 -25.29 18.05
N GLY A 255 -19.90 -24.18 17.38
CA GLY A 255 -19.89 -22.84 18.00
C GLY A 255 -18.51 -22.42 18.52
N TRP A 256 -17.47 -22.69 17.72
CA TRP A 256 -16.06 -22.36 18.03
C TRP A 256 -15.51 -23.05 19.31
N LYS A 257 -15.95 -24.29 19.53
CA LYS A 257 -15.47 -25.12 20.64
C LYS A 257 -14.79 -26.38 20.13
N THR A 258 -13.78 -26.81 20.89
CA THR A 258 -13.09 -28.09 20.67
C THR A 258 -14.00 -29.27 21.07
N LYS A 259 -13.55 -30.51 20.81
CA LYS A 259 -14.25 -31.71 21.23
C LYS A 259 -14.46 -31.76 22.75
N ASP A 260 -13.56 -31.17 23.53
CA ASP A 260 -13.62 -31.07 24.99
C ASP A 260 -14.43 -29.87 25.48
N ASN A 261 -15.25 -29.28 24.63
CA ASN A 261 -16.11 -28.10 24.91
C ASN A 261 -15.35 -26.83 25.37
N LYS A 262 -14.04 -26.74 25.09
CA LYS A 262 -13.20 -25.56 25.38
C LYS A 262 -13.21 -24.60 24.20
N PRO A 263 -13.06 -23.28 24.39
CA PRO A 263 -12.87 -22.34 23.30
C PRO A 263 -11.69 -22.75 22.41
N VAL A 264 -11.83 -22.54 21.10
CA VAL A 264 -10.73 -22.75 20.15
C VAL A 264 -9.64 -21.71 20.41
N LYS A 265 -8.37 -22.15 20.49
CA LYS A 265 -7.24 -21.22 20.62
C LYS A 265 -7.11 -20.35 19.38
N ASN A 266 -6.77 -19.08 19.57
CA ASN A 266 -6.63 -18.08 18.49
C ASN A 266 -7.91 -17.95 17.65
N GLN A 267 -9.07 -18.07 18.28
CA GLN A 267 -10.38 -18.05 17.60
C GLN A 267 -10.55 -16.78 16.76
N GLU A 268 -10.11 -15.64 17.25
CA GLU A 268 -10.19 -14.34 16.57
C GLU A 268 -9.44 -14.32 15.23
N PHE A 269 -8.28 -14.96 15.15
CA PHE A 269 -7.51 -15.10 13.90
C PHE A 269 -8.21 -16.06 12.93
N TRP A 270 -8.73 -17.16 13.43
CA TRP A 270 -9.48 -18.11 12.60
C TRP A 270 -10.75 -17.52 12.02
N GLN A 271 -11.43 -16.65 12.78
CA GLN A 271 -12.63 -15.94 12.33
C GLN A 271 -12.30 -14.87 11.28
N GLN A 272 -11.08 -14.33 11.27
CA GLN A 272 -10.61 -13.44 10.21
C GLN A 272 -10.19 -14.24 8.96
N LEU A 273 -9.48 -15.36 9.14
CA LEU A 273 -8.95 -16.17 8.04
C LEU A 273 -10.05 -16.90 7.25
N ASP A 274 -11.06 -17.45 7.95
CA ASP A 274 -12.12 -18.27 7.33
C ASP A 274 -12.88 -17.57 6.19
N PRO A 275 -13.39 -16.34 6.32
CA PRO A 275 -14.11 -15.66 5.25
C PRO A 275 -13.23 -15.29 4.05
N LEU A 276 -11.91 -15.18 4.25
CA LEU A 276 -10.95 -14.90 3.19
C LEU A 276 -10.58 -16.16 2.39
N ASN A 277 -10.77 -17.34 3.00
CA ASN A 277 -10.42 -18.63 2.38
C ASN A 277 -11.47 -19.05 1.36
N SER A 278 -11.21 -18.79 0.09
CA SER A 278 -12.07 -19.13 -1.04
C SER A 278 -11.67 -20.44 -1.72
N SER A 279 -12.55 -21.01 -2.52
CA SER A 279 -12.36 -22.31 -3.18
C SER A 279 -11.26 -22.30 -4.27
N ASN A 280 -10.78 -21.14 -4.68
CA ASN A 280 -9.67 -21.00 -5.63
C ASN A 280 -8.29 -21.00 -4.95
N ILE A 281 -8.22 -21.17 -3.63
CA ILE A 281 -6.95 -21.25 -2.90
C ILE A 281 -6.60 -22.72 -2.67
N ARG A 282 -5.42 -23.11 -3.13
CA ARG A 282 -4.85 -24.43 -2.91
C ARG A 282 -3.75 -24.35 -1.86
N TRP A 283 -4.02 -24.89 -0.70
CA TRP A 283 -3.08 -24.90 0.42
C TRP A 283 -2.07 -26.04 0.28
N HIS A 284 -0.79 -25.72 0.44
CA HIS A 284 0.33 -26.63 0.40
C HIS A 284 1.16 -26.53 1.67
N TRP A 285 1.64 -27.64 2.15
CA TRP A 285 2.66 -27.68 3.20
C TRP A 285 4.05 -27.77 2.58
N VAL A 286 4.98 -26.98 3.09
CA VAL A 286 6.41 -27.07 2.82
C VAL A 286 7.15 -27.43 4.11
N GLU A 287 8.30 -28.07 3.99
CA GLU A 287 9.12 -28.35 5.17
C GLU A 287 9.91 -27.09 5.54
N GLY A 288 9.75 -26.62 6.78
CA GLY A 288 10.48 -25.47 7.29
C GLY A 288 12.00 -25.71 7.29
N HIS A 289 12.77 -24.70 6.93
CA HIS A 289 14.24 -24.73 6.86
C HIS A 289 14.83 -25.86 5.98
N SER A 290 14.10 -26.26 4.96
CA SER A 290 14.52 -27.32 4.01
C SER A 290 15.27 -26.77 2.78
N GLY A 291 15.54 -25.47 2.73
CA GLY A 291 16.17 -24.81 1.58
C GLY A 291 15.18 -24.34 0.53
N ASP A 292 13.86 -24.32 0.81
CA ASP A 292 12.88 -23.66 -0.05
C ASP A 292 13.13 -22.15 -0.02
N PRO A 293 13.51 -21.52 -1.17
CA PRO A 293 13.94 -20.13 -1.18
C PRO A 293 12.85 -19.14 -0.73
N ASP A 294 11.59 -19.42 -1.06
CA ASP A 294 10.47 -18.52 -0.73
C ASP A 294 10.07 -18.65 0.74
N ASN A 295 10.09 -19.88 1.29
CA ASN A 295 9.86 -20.08 2.72
C ASN A 295 10.98 -19.44 3.56
N GLU A 296 12.24 -19.63 3.17
CA GLU A 296 13.38 -18.97 3.84
C GLU A 296 13.31 -17.44 3.73
N ARG A 297 12.79 -16.93 2.62
CA ARG A 297 12.57 -15.49 2.47
C ARG A 297 11.46 -14.99 3.39
N CYS A 298 10.35 -15.73 3.54
CA CYS A 298 9.29 -15.42 4.51
C CYS A 298 9.83 -15.41 5.96
N ASP A 299 10.62 -16.43 6.34
CA ASP A 299 11.27 -16.50 7.65
C ASP A 299 12.20 -15.30 7.88
N ALA A 300 13.01 -14.93 6.90
CA ALA A 300 13.88 -13.75 7.00
C ALA A 300 13.08 -12.46 7.22
N ILE A 301 11.97 -12.28 6.52
CA ILE A 301 11.05 -11.16 6.71
C ILE A 301 10.46 -11.20 8.13
N ALA A 302 9.91 -12.33 8.54
CA ALA A 302 9.31 -12.53 9.86
C ALA A 302 10.30 -12.22 10.99
N ARG A 303 11.52 -12.75 10.92
CA ARG A 303 12.60 -12.47 11.88
C ARG A 303 13.03 -11.00 11.90
N SER A 304 13.05 -10.33 10.75
CA SER A 304 13.38 -8.91 10.68
C SER A 304 12.38 -8.06 11.47
N TYR A 305 11.10 -8.42 11.41
CA TYR A 305 10.05 -7.76 12.19
C TYR A 305 10.09 -8.15 13.66
N THR A 306 10.38 -9.41 13.98
CA THR A 306 10.58 -9.87 15.38
C THR A 306 11.70 -9.06 16.05
N ALA A 307 12.82 -8.86 15.36
CA ALA A 307 13.97 -8.12 15.88
C ALA A 307 13.67 -6.65 16.20
N LYS A 308 12.70 -6.04 15.51
CA LYS A 308 12.27 -4.65 15.79
C LYS A 308 11.60 -4.47 17.15
N TYR A 309 11.15 -5.55 17.77
CA TYR A 309 10.43 -5.53 19.06
C TYR A 309 11.22 -6.19 20.21
N MET A 310 12.42 -6.67 19.93
CA MET A 310 13.37 -7.17 20.95
C MET A 310 14.05 -6.00 21.66
#